data_bf93967c1c0824d56264be00a189b22d
#
_entry.id   bf93967c1c0824d56264be00a189b22d
#
_cell.length_a   1.000
_cell.length_b   1.000
_cell.length_c   1.000
_cell.angle_alpha   90.00
_cell.angle_beta   90.00
_cell.angle_gamma   90.00
#
_symmetry.space_group_name_H-M   'P 1'
#
loop_
_entity.id
_entity.type
_entity.pdbx_description
1 polymer ?
#
loop_
_entity_poly.entity_id
_entity_poly.type
_entity_poly.pdbx_seq_one_letter_code
_entity_poly.pdbx_strand_id
1 'polypeptide(L)'
;MFRTVIGTGRLRTCAVAIALSGLVLSGCDNSQQPVAEAAPPDLQVKTAPFGWAAQYHNTDGKFYATTGGEGAHENSIYVVTSRQELKDALNNIRSPRYIAGDADAELKAKLEPKIIYWQGTIRGDDLGNGRYANAEDYKTKPNKTTFDFDLYVKAFDQDYMAQLKATADAGGSDAAAASTQLNLLKRQNGQRSQYANNQKAQIQFQVPPNTTILGVGSEAKLVEGYLSLNTLSHTFGKTDNSNIIIRNITFQAPRDFAPAWDAGDGDKGNWNARYDSVSINASKNVWIDHCTFTDGEYPDHLEPVLFGKHIQRHDGLLDIEDGADYLTISYNIFAQHDKTVLIGSGDGDKGEYRITFEGNLWDNSVQRSPRVRFGQVHLLNNYHRGATDTNYPILYAIGMGFDSSILSESNVFNFQGGSADENLIIGAYKGSKFKDNGSWFNGNPASNLNQIALEKCSTLQEAEKAAATSSGKAVPAWALETCTNELEWSPPYAYSAGKSIAAVEKYVLDNAGAGKLDISLP
;
A
#
# COMPACT_ATOMS: atom_id res chain seq x y z
N MET A 1 70.24 16.10 -9.88
CA MET A 1 71.23 15.22 -10.56
C MET A 1 70.44 14.21 -11.40
N PHE A 2 70.64 14.33 -12.69
CA PHE A 2 70.66 13.32 -13.76
C PHE A 2 69.50 12.32 -13.86
N ARG A 3 68.76 12.29 -14.86
CA ARG A 3 68.71 12.20 -16.36
C ARG A 3 67.90 10.94 -16.71
N THR A 4 66.75 11.09 -17.34
CA THR A 4 66.39 10.95 -18.76
C THR A 4 66.88 9.67 -19.45
N VAL A 5 65.97 8.94 -20.15
CA VAL A 5 66.00 8.52 -21.57
C VAL A 5 64.74 7.65 -21.84
N ILE A 6 63.81 8.04 -22.60
CA ILE A 6 63.33 8.01 -23.97
C ILE A 6 63.69 6.72 -24.75
N GLY A 7 62.69 6.08 -25.31
CA GLY A 7 62.83 5.01 -26.30
C GLY A 7 61.52 4.70 -27.04
N THR A 8 61.41 5.27 -28.21
CA THR A 8 60.38 5.20 -29.27
C THR A 8 60.45 3.91 -30.09
N GLY A 9 59.32 3.53 -30.71
CA GLY A 9 59.45 2.74 -31.96
C GLY A 9 58.25 1.85 -32.33
N ARG A 10 57.35 2.39 -33.07
CA ARG A 10 56.85 2.09 -34.43
C ARG A 10 56.16 0.75 -34.74
N LEU A 11 54.94 0.98 -35.24
CA LEU A 11 54.11 0.26 -36.23
C LEU A 11 54.87 -0.71 -37.18
N ARG A 12 54.16 -1.79 -37.54
CA ARG A 12 54.00 -2.21 -38.97
C ARG A 12 52.79 -3.15 -39.17
N THR A 13 52.05 -2.80 -40.16
CA THR A 13 50.98 -3.43 -40.93
C THR A 13 51.47 -4.59 -41.83
N CYS A 14 50.48 -5.34 -42.34
CA CYS A 14 50.38 -6.16 -43.55
C CYS A 14 50.06 -7.64 -43.25
N ALA A 15 49.29 -8.38 -43.99
CA ALA A 15 48.47 -8.22 -45.19
C ALA A 15 47.71 -9.58 -45.40
N VAL A 16 46.67 -9.48 -46.15
CA VAL A 16 45.79 -10.47 -46.78
C VAL A 16 46.49 -11.72 -47.35
N ALA A 17 45.88 -12.88 -47.23
CA ALA A 17 45.97 -13.97 -48.22
C ALA A 17 44.64 -14.77 -48.29
N ILE A 18 44.06 -14.76 -49.47
CA ILE A 18 42.93 -15.57 -49.95
C ILE A 18 43.48 -16.90 -50.42
N ALA A 19 42.81 -17.99 -50.08
CA ALA A 19 42.87 -19.22 -50.89
C ALA A 19 41.59 -20.01 -50.83
N LEU A 20 41.09 -20.37 -51.97
CA LEU A 20 39.87 -21.09 -52.33
C LEU A 20 39.94 -22.60 -52.10
N SER A 21 38.71 -23.14 -51.97
CA SER A 21 38.21 -24.40 -52.48
C SER A 21 38.26 -25.67 -51.61
N GLY A 22 37.08 -26.23 -51.48
CA GLY A 22 36.83 -27.58 -51.00
C GLY A 22 35.36 -27.83 -50.67
N LEU A 23 34.52 -28.11 -51.67
CA LEU A 23 33.18 -28.68 -51.46
C LEU A 23 33.29 -30.07 -50.82
N VAL A 24 32.56 -30.31 -49.72
CA VAL A 24 32.00 -31.61 -49.40
C VAL A 24 30.58 -31.40 -48.85
N LEU A 25 29.62 -31.94 -49.57
CA LEU A 25 28.22 -32.11 -49.16
C LEU A 25 28.15 -33.23 -48.12
N SER A 26 27.47 -32.95 -46.97
CA SER A 26 26.51 -33.90 -46.40
C SER A 26 26.02 -33.44 -45.02
N GLY A 27 24.72 -33.57 -44.77
CA GLY A 27 24.16 -33.62 -43.45
C GLY A 27 23.32 -32.40 -43.09
N CYS A 28 22.01 -32.44 -43.37
CA CYS A 28 21.01 -31.63 -42.71
C CYS A 28 21.00 -31.99 -41.21
N ASP A 29 21.60 -31.12 -40.41
CA ASP A 29 21.36 -31.11 -38.99
C ASP A 29 20.63 -29.79 -38.67
N ASN A 30 19.33 -29.92 -38.40
CA ASN A 30 18.42 -28.83 -38.16
C ASN A 30 18.44 -28.51 -36.67
N SER A 31 19.62 -28.19 -36.12
CA SER A 31 19.77 -27.55 -34.83
C SER A 31 19.60 -26.05 -35.06
N GLN A 32 18.37 -25.58 -34.99
CA GLN A 32 18.11 -24.16 -34.74
C GLN A 32 18.80 -23.81 -33.39
N GLN A 33 19.92 -23.13 -33.46
CA GLN A 33 20.40 -22.38 -32.30
C GLN A 33 19.27 -21.43 -31.88
N PRO A 34 18.92 -21.36 -30.59
CA PRO A 34 17.99 -20.35 -30.15
C PRO A 34 18.56 -19.00 -30.58
N VAL A 35 17.81 -18.29 -31.41
CA VAL A 35 18.07 -16.89 -31.74
C VAL A 35 18.12 -16.22 -30.38
N ALA A 36 19.26 -15.68 -29.99
CA ALA A 36 19.39 -14.89 -28.80
C ALA A 36 18.33 -13.79 -28.91
N GLU A 37 17.30 -13.87 -28.11
CA GLU A 37 16.24 -12.88 -28.02
C GLU A 37 16.96 -11.56 -27.78
N ALA A 38 16.78 -10.59 -28.67
CA ALA A 38 17.37 -9.27 -28.51
C ALA A 38 16.94 -8.76 -27.13
N ALA A 39 17.91 -8.42 -26.30
CA ALA A 39 17.63 -7.90 -24.96
C ALA A 39 16.52 -6.85 -25.07
N PRO A 40 15.41 -6.98 -24.34
CA PRO A 40 14.28 -6.07 -24.45
C PRO A 40 14.80 -4.64 -24.21
N PRO A 41 14.24 -3.63 -24.89
CA PRO A 41 14.61 -2.24 -24.63
C PRO A 41 14.40 -1.98 -23.14
N ASP A 42 15.48 -1.64 -22.46
CA ASP A 42 15.65 -1.71 -21.02
C ASP A 42 14.58 -0.89 -20.29
N LEU A 43 13.70 -1.58 -19.55
CA LEU A 43 12.95 -0.98 -18.47
C LEU A 43 13.99 -0.55 -17.42
N GLN A 44 14.15 0.75 -17.25
CA GLN A 44 15.16 1.30 -16.34
C GLN A 44 14.52 1.66 -15.00
N VAL A 45 15.12 1.18 -13.92
CA VAL A 45 14.74 1.55 -12.57
C VAL A 45 15.01 3.04 -12.35
N LYS A 46 14.02 3.73 -11.81
CA LYS A 46 14.11 5.16 -11.52
C LYS A 46 14.83 5.36 -10.18
N THR A 47 15.76 6.29 -10.16
CA THR A 47 16.55 6.63 -8.96
C THR A 47 16.09 7.91 -8.27
N ALA A 48 15.17 8.65 -8.90
CA ALA A 48 14.56 9.87 -8.39
C ALA A 48 13.02 9.78 -8.55
N PRO A 49 12.24 10.58 -7.81
CA PRO A 49 10.79 10.63 -7.98
C PRO A 49 10.36 10.86 -9.42
N PHE A 50 9.39 10.12 -9.87
CA PHE A 50 8.85 10.12 -11.24
C PHE A 50 7.34 9.94 -11.22
N GLY A 51 6.71 9.78 -12.38
CA GLY A 51 5.26 9.60 -12.46
C GLY A 51 4.53 10.82 -11.91
N TRP A 52 3.41 10.60 -11.26
CA TRP A 52 2.65 11.68 -10.66
C TRP A 52 3.37 12.39 -9.52
N ALA A 53 4.24 11.74 -8.75
CA ALA A 53 5.01 12.38 -7.68
C ALA A 53 5.96 13.48 -8.20
N ALA A 54 6.24 13.51 -9.49
CA ALA A 54 7.08 14.53 -10.12
C ALA A 54 6.26 15.64 -10.83
N GLN A 55 4.93 15.73 -10.67
CA GLN A 55 4.05 16.54 -11.54
C GLN A 55 3.14 17.52 -10.78
N TYR A 56 3.51 17.97 -9.60
CA TYR A 56 2.63 18.85 -8.84
C TYR A 56 2.76 20.33 -9.24
N HIS A 57 1.61 20.98 -9.47
CA HIS A 57 1.49 22.43 -9.57
C HIS A 57 0.54 22.93 -8.49
N ASN A 58 0.97 23.89 -7.69
CA ASN A 58 0.10 24.51 -6.69
C ASN A 58 -0.90 25.49 -7.34
N THR A 59 -1.78 26.07 -6.52
CA THR A 59 -2.78 27.06 -6.96
C THR A 59 -2.15 28.32 -7.57
N ASP A 60 -0.90 28.63 -7.25
CA ASP A 60 -0.15 29.78 -7.81
C ASP A 60 0.59 29.40 -9.11
N GLY A 61 0.40 28.18 -9.63
CA GLY A 61 1.05 27.69 -10.84
C GLY A 61 2.54 27.35 -10.68
N LYS A 62 3.06 27.34 -9.46
CA LYS A 62 4.45 26.91 -9.21
C LYS A 62 4.53 25.40 -9.25
N PHE A 63 5.55 24.90 -9.95
CA PHE A 63 5.87 23.49 -10.01
C PHE A 63 6.62 23.05 -8.75
N TYR A 64 6.19 21.93 -8.19
CA TYR A 64 6.86 21.23 -7.11
C TYR A 64 7.02 19.77 -7.50
N ALA A 65 8.25 19.26 -7.44
CA ALA A 65 8.51 17.82 -7.48
C ALA A 65 8.67 17.31 -6.06
N THR A 66 8.49 16.01 -5.86
CA THR A 66 8.81 15.37 -4.59
C THR A 66 10.32 15.37 -4.39
N THR A 67 10.80 16.01 -3.35
CA THR A 67 12.23 16.11 -2.98
C THR A 67 12.51 15.58 -1.57
N GLY A 68 11.46 15.29 -0.81
CA GLY A 68 11.58 14.80 0.56
C GLY A 68 12.34 15.77 1.47
N GLY A 69 13.37 15.25 2.12
CA GLY A 69 14.23 16.00 3.03
C GLY A 69 15.38 16.76 2.33
N GLU A 70 15.30 17.02 1.03
CA GLU A 70 16.33 17.80 0.34
C GLU A 70 16.54 19.17 1.00
N GLY A 71 17.79 19.56 1.18
CA GLY A 71 18.16 20.78 1.89
C GLY A 71 18.09 20.67 3.43
N ALA A 72 17.98 19.46 3.96
CA ALA A 72 18.05 19.25 5.40
C ALA A 72 19.34 19.81 6.00
N HIS A 73 19.22 20.50 7.14
CA HIS A 73 20.37 20.93 7.92
C HIS A 73 21.15 19.69 8.42
N GLU A 74 22.48 19.79 8.56
CA GLU A 74 23.32 18.66 9.02
C GLU A 74 22.81 18.03 10.32
N ASN A 75 22.32 18.82 11.26
CA ASN A 75 21.72 18.35 12.51
C ASN A 75 20.38 17.63 12.30
N SER A 76 19.73 17.81 11.16
CA SER A 76 18.47 17.18 10.79
C SER A 76 18.65 15.91 9.94
N ILE A 77 19.88 15.37 9.91
CA ILE A 77 20.22 14.07 9.33
C ILE A 77 20.37 13.08 10.48
N TYR A 78 19.49 12.09 10.54
CA TYR A 78 19.38 11.13 11.64
C TYR A 78 19.76 9.72 11.18
N VAL A 79 20.39 8.96 12.07
CA VAL A 79 20.45 7.50 12.02
C VAL A 79 19.62 6.98 13.18
N VAL A 80 18.66 6.10 12.91
CA VAL A 80 17.72 5.60 13.91
C VAL A 80 17.75 4.07 13.95
N THR A 81 17.79 3.53 15.18
CA THR A 81 17.83 2.08 15.47
C THR A 81 16.76 1.69 16.48
N SER A 82 16.06 2.65 17.06
CA SER A 82 15.06 2.45 18.11
C SER A 82 13.81 3.29 17.86
N ARG A 83 12.73 2.87 18.53
CA ARG A 83 11.45 3.59 18.52
C ARG A 83 11.59 5.05 18.97
N GLN A 84 12.36 5.28 20.02
CA GLN A 84 12.54 6.63 20.56
C GLN A 84 13.34 7.52 19.59
N GLU A 85 14.43 7.01 19.02
CA GLU A 85 15.22 7.75 18.03
C GLU A 85 14.39 8.10 16.80
N LEU A 86 13.52 7.17 16.32
CA LEU A 86 12.62 7.47 15.23
C LEU A 86 11.65 8.61 15.58
N LYS A 87 11.06 8.60 16.79
CA LYS A 87 10.19 9.70 17.25
C LYS A 87 10.94 11.03 17.34
N ASP A 88 12.16 10.99 17.84
CA ASP A 88 13.02 12.18 17.97
C ASP A 88 13.37 12.75 16.57
N ALA A 89 13.69 11.89 15.62
CA ALA A 89 13.96 12.26 14.24
C ALA A 89 12.73 12.85 13.55
N LEU A 90 11.55 12.22 13.69
CA LEU A 90 10.29 12.72 13.14
C LEU A 90 9.90 14.09 13.75
N ASN A 91 10.21 14.31 15.01
CA ASN A 91 10.03 15.61 15.66
C ASN A 91 11.14 16.62 15.34
N ASN A 92 12.21 16.19 14.69
CA ASN A 92 13.37 16.99 14.30
C ASN A 92 14.00 17.73 15.49
N ILE A 93 14.16 17.04 16.63
CA ILE A 93 14.61 17.64 17.90
C ILE A 93 16.04 18.19 17.86
N ARG A 94 16.86 17.82 16.86
CA ARG A 94 18.21 18.35 16.66
C ARG A 94 18.24 19.57 15.73
N SER A 95 17.09 19.97 15.15
CA SER A 95 17.02 21.20 14.36
C SER A 95 17.45 22.40 15.21
N PRO A 96 18.21 23.36 14.65
CA PRO A 96 18.55 24.62 15.32
C PRO A 96 17.32 25.44 15.77
N ARG A 97 16.15 25.16 15.21
CA ARG A 97 14.88 25.82 15.56
C ARG A 97 14.11 25.15 16.68
N TYR A 98 14.50 23.93 17.05
CA TYR A 98 13.79 23.19 18.09
C TYR A 98 14.07 23.79 19.48
N ILE A 99 13.01 24.12 20.19
CA ILE A 99 13.08 24.57 21.61
C ILE A 99 12.08 23.73 22.40
N ALA A 100 12.59 22.87 23.28
CA ALA A 100 11.76 21.97 24.08
C ALA A 100 10.78 22.76 24.96
N GLY A 101 9.49 22.43 24.90
CA GLY A 101 8.41 23.09 25.64
C GLY A 101 7.87 24.36 24.96
N ASP A 102 8.43 24.79 23.83
CA ASP A 102 7.88 25.83 22.98
C ASP A 102 7.17 25.20 21.78
N ALA A 103 5.84 25.09 21.83
CA ALA A 103 5.04 24.41 20.83
C ALA A 103 5.19 24.99 19.41
N ASP A 104 5.41 26.30 19.29
CA ASP A 104 5.59 26.96 18.00
C ASP A 104 6.98 26.65 17.41
N ALA A 105 8.02 26.65 18.23
CA ALA A 105 9.38 26.27 17.83
C ALA A 105 9.45 24.77 17.48
N GLU A 106 8.83 23.91 18.26
CA GLU A 106 8.73 22.47 17.99
C GLU A 106 8.00 22.20 16.66
N LEU A 107 6.89 22.91 16.40
CA LEU A 107 6.17 22.78 15.14
C LEU A 107 7.02 23.26 13.96
N LYS A 108 7.69 24.40 14.07
CA LYS A 108 8.58 24.92 13.02
C LYS A 108 9.73 23.96 12.72
N ALA A 109 10.37 23.41 13.73
CA ALA A 109 11.43 22.42 13.57
C ALA A 109 10.90 21.15 12.86
N LYS A 110 9.73 20.69 13.26
CA LYS A 110 9.07 19.52 12.68
C LYS A 110 8.75 19.68 11.19
N LEU A 111 8.47 20.91 10.72
CA LEU A 111 8.18 21.21 9.31
C LEU A 111 9.43 21.38 8.45
N GLU A 112 10.62 21.54 9.04
CA GLU A 112 11.87 21.66 8.29
C GLU A 112 12.27 20.35 7.60
N PRO A 113 13.04 20.44 6.51
CA PRO A 113 13.58 19.25 5.83
C PRO A 113 14.41 18.37 6.77
N LYS A 114 14.24 17.06 6.67
CA LYS A 114 14.99 16.06 7.43
C LYS A 114 15.20 14.77 6.66
N ILE A 115 16.33 14.12 6.92
CA ILE A 115 16.66 12.80 6.35
C ILE A 115 16.88 11.82 7.51
N ILE A 116 16.21 10.67 7.43
CA ILE A 116 16.23 9.63 8.45
C ILE A 116 16.76 8.34 7.81
N TYR A 117 17.96 7.92 8.21
CA TYR A 117 18.53 6.62 7.88
C TYR A 117 18.08 5.61 8.93
N TRP A 118 17.33 4.62 8.49
CA TRP A 118 16.73 3.60 9.34
C TRP A 118 17.57 2.33 9.30
N GLN A 119 18.13 1.91 10.43
CA GLN A 119 18.98 0.73 10.54
C GLN A 119 18.34 -0.32 11.44
N GLY A 120 18.19 -1.54 10.92
CA GLY A 120 17.65 -2.67 11.66
C GLY A 120 16.15 -2.61 11.94
N THR A 121 15.69 -3.45 12.85
CA THR A 121 14.27 -3.57 13.19
C THR A 121 13.87 -2.59 14.29
N ILE A 122 12.86 -1.77 14.01
CA ILE A 122 12.18 -0.92 15.01
C ILE A 122 10.78 -1.49 15.24
N ARG A 123 10.38 -1.59 16.51
CA ARG A 123 9.05 -2.03 16.90
C ARG A 123 8.22 -0.86 17.41
N GLY A 124 6.99 -0.72 16.89
CA GLY A 124 6.04 0.30 17.34
C GLY A 124 5.54 0.05 18.76
N ASP A 125 5.42 -1.20 19.15
CA ASP A 125 4.98 -1.65 20.46
C ASP A 125 6.07 -1.64 21.54
N ASP A 126 7.31 -1.23 21.23
CA ASP A 126 8.41 -1.16 22.19
C ASP A 126 8.12 -0.15 23.32
N LEU A 127 8.13 -0.64 24.56
CA LEU A 127 7.96 0.13 25.79
C LEU A 127 9.29 0.48 26.46
N GLY A 128 10.41 0.11 25.85
CA GLY A 128 11.75 0.24 26.41
C GLY A 128 12.14 -0.93 27.31
N ASN A 129 13.43 -1.03 27.63
CA ASN A 129 14.01 -2.08 28.48
C ASN A 129 13.72 -3.52 27.99
N GLY A 130 13.59 -3.72 26.68
CA GLY A 130 13.35 -5.03 26.09
C GLY A 130 11.92 -5.56 26.29
N ARG A 131 10.96 -4.71 26.65
CA ARG A 131 9.54 -5.05 26.83
C ARG A 131 8.69 -4.50 25.70
N TYR A 132 7.85 -5.34 25.13
CA TYR A 132 6.87 -4.98 24.11
C TYR A 132 5.47 -4.93 24.71
N ALA A 133 4.64 -4.01 24.22
CA ALA A 133 3.27 -3.85 24.69
C ALA A 133 2.42 -5.06 24.30
N ASN A 134 1.56 -5.46 25.22
CA ASN A 134 0.58 -6.53 25.02
C ASN A 134 -0.85 -6.02 25.30
N ALA A 135 -1.83 -6.90 25.19
CA ALA A 135 -3.23 -6.57 25.35
C ALA A 135 -3.55 -5.87 26.70
N GLU A 136 -2.85 -6.22 27.78
CA GLU A 136 -3.12 -5.62 29.11
C GLU A 136 -2.55 -4.19 29.22
N ASP A 137 -1.45 -3.89 28.53
CA ASP A 137 -0.87 -2.54 28.54
C ASP A 137 -1.84 -1.51 27.97
N TYR A 138 -2.56 -1.86 26.92
CA TYR A 138 -3.53 -0.97 26.29
C TYR A 138 -4.82 -0.73 27.10
N LYS A 139 -5.04 -1.50 28.18
CA LYS A 139 -6.12 -1.22 29.13
C LYS A 139 -5.84 -0.05 30.06
N THR A 140 -4.59 0.36 30.18
CA THR A 140 -4.17 1.34 31.20
C THR A 140 -3.64 2.65 30.68
N LYS A 141 -3.05 2.68 29.50
CA LYS A 141 -2.32 3.87 28.99
C LYS A 141 -2.69 4.19 27.53
N PRO A 142 -2.82 5.47 27.19
CA PRO A 142 -2.79 6.66 28.07
C PRO A 142 -4.01 6.78 28.96
N ASN A 143 -5.14 6.12 28.63
CA ASN A 143 -6.39 6.20 29.37
C ASN A 143 -6.84 4.83 29.86
N LYS A 144 -7.40 4.77 31.08
CA LYS A 144 -7.92 3.53 31.61
C LYS A 144 -9.20 3.12 30.88
N THR A 145 -9.28 1.84 30.50
CA THR A 145 -10.46 1.22 29.92
C THR A 145 -10.76 -0.12 30.61
N THR A 146 -12.01 -0.54 30.59
CA THR A 146 -12.47 -1.84 31.06
C THR A 146 -12.83 -2.76 29.90
N PHE A 147 -12.23 -2.54 28.75
CA PHE A 147 -12.45 -3.38 27.56
C PHE A 147 -12.02 -4.81 27.85
N ASP A 148 -12.91 -5.72 27.47
CA ASP A 148 -12.71 -7.15 27.51
C ASP A 148 -13.24 -7.74 26.20
N PHE A 149 -12.37 -8.42 25.46
CA PHE A 149 -12.71 -8.92 24.13
C PHE A 149 -13.79 -9.99 24.16
N ASP A 150 -13.77 -10.88 25.16
CA ASP A 150 -14.77 -11.95 25.30
C ASP A 150 -16.14 -11.36 25.64
N LEU A 151 -16.19 -10.36 26.51
CA LEU A 151 -17.42 -9.62 26.79
C LEU A 151 -17.92 -8.83 25.58
N TYR A 152 -16.99 -8.29 24.79
CA TYR A 152 -17.34 -7.60 23.55
C TYR A 152 -17.98 -8.56 22.55
N VAL A 153 -17.38 -9.73 22.31
CA VAL A 153 -17.94 -10.78 21.44
C VAL A 153 -19.31 -11.24 21.96
N LYS A 154 -19.44 -11.46 23.28
CA LYS A 154 -20.67 -11.89 23.89
C LYS A 154 -21.82 -10.88 23.75
N ALA A 155 -21.51 -9.59 23.59
CA ALA A 155 -22.53 -8.56 23.35
C ALA A 155 -23.25 -8.70 21.99
N PHE A 156 -22.73 -9.49 21.06
CA PHE A 156 -23.37 -9.81 19.78
C PHE A 156 -24.22 -11.08 19.80
N ASP A 157 -24.20 -11.85 20.90
CA ASP A 157 -25.10 -12.98 21.12
C ASP A 157 -26.52 -12.46 21.42
N GLN A 158 -27.36 -12.44 20.38
CA GLN A 158 -28.70 -11.88 20.45
C GLN A 158 -29.59 -12.63 21.46
N ASP A 159 -29.48 -13.96 21.52
CA ASP A 159 -30.29 -14.79 22.43
C ASP A 159 -29.91 -14.53 23.89
N TYR A 160 -28.61 -14.49 24.16
CA TYR A 160 -28.08 -14.16 25.47
C TYR A 160 -28.47 -12.74 25.92
N MET A 161 -28.36 -11.77 25.04
CA MET A 161 -28.76 -10.39 25.32
C MET A 161 -30.25 -10.26 25.56
N ALA A 162 -31.09 -10.97 24.80
CA ALA A 162 -32.54 -11.00 24.99
C ALA A 162 -32.91 -11.67 26.33
N GLN A 163 -32.27 -12.78 26.71
CA GLN A 163 -32.48 -13.45 27.99
C GLN A 163 -32.09 -12.54 29.15
N LEU A 164 -30.92 -11.89 29.10
CA LEU A 164 -30.53 -10.93 30.16
C LEU A 164 -31.52 -9.78 30.29
N LYS A 165 -32.01 -9.27 29.15
CA LYS A 165 -33.02 -8.22 29.18
C LYS A 165 -34.34 -8.69 29.81
N ALA A 166 -34.82 -9.85 29.43
CA ALA A 166 -36.05 -10.44 30.00
C ALA A 166 -35.92 -10.64 31.51
N THR A 167 -34.79 -11.17 31.99
CA THR A 167 -34.51 -11.34 33.42
C THR A 167 -34.45 -10.00 34.15
N ALA A 168 -33.82 -8.98 33.56
CA ALA A 168 -33.77 -7.65 34.16
C ALA A 168 -35.15 -6.99 34.27
N ASP A 169 -35.99 -7.15 33.24
CA ASP A 169 -37.34 -6.57 33.18
C ASP A 169 -38.35 -7.29 34.08
N ALA A 170 -38.14 -8.59 34.32
CA ALA A 170 -39.06 -9.39 35.15
C ALA A 170 -39.02 -9.05 36.66
N GLY A 171 -37.98 -8.38 37.13
CA GLY A 171 -37.77 -8.12 38.55
C GLY A 171 -37.35 -9.36 39.33
N GLY A 172 -37.32 -9.26 40.68
CA GLY A 172 -36.89 -10.35 41.54
C GLY A 172 -35.40 -10.35 41.87
N SER A 173 -34.93 -11.45 42.48
CA SER A 173 -33.55 -11.56 43.02
C SER A 173 -32.46 -11.40 41.97
N ASP A 174 -32.70 -11.82 40.73
CA ASP A 174 -31.71 -11.88 39.67
C ASP A 174 -31.73 -10.65 38.77
N ALA A 175 -32.76 -9.80 38.87
CA ALA A 175 -32.95 -8.64 38.01
C ALA A 175 -31.80 -7.62 38.09
N ALA A 176 -31.29 -7.36 39.29
CA ALA A 176 -30.20 -6.43 39.51
C ALA A 176 -28.87 -6.93 38.88
N ALA A 177 -28.60 -8.23 39.02
CA ALA A 177 -27.42 -8.86 38.42
C ALA A 177 -27.52 -8.87 36.90
N ALA A 178 -28.68 -9.23 36.33
CA ALA A 178 -28.92 -9.21 34.88
C ALA A 178 -28.81 -7.79 34.31
N SER A 179 -29.35 -6.78 34.98
CA SER A 179 -29.21 -5.37 34.56
C SER A 179 -27.74 -4.91 34.58
N THR A 180 -27.00 -5.30 35.61
CA THR A 180 -25.55 -4.97 35.70
C THR A 180 -24.78 -5.60 34.55
N GLN A 181 -25.00 -6.88 34.27
CA GLN A 181 -24.35 -7.61 33.17
C GLN A 181 -24.73 -7.02 31.81
N LEU A 182 -26.01 -6.72 31.60
CA LEU A 182 -26.48 -6.09 30.35
C LEU A 182 -25.80 -4.74 30.10
N ASN A 183 -25.67 -3.91 31.14
CA ASN A 183 -24.99 -2.62 31.05
C ASN A 183 -23.49 -2.78 30.80
N LEU A 184 -22.85 -3.80 31.39
CA LEU A 184 -21.45 -4.11 31.16
C LEU A 184 -21.19 -4.45 29.67
N LEU A 185 -22.01 -5.34 29.10
CA LEU A 185 -21.93 -5.75 27.70
C LEU A 185 -22.17 -4.58 26.74
N LYS A 186 -23.19 -3.78 26.96
CA LYS A 186 -23.52 -2.61 26.13
C LYS A 186 -22.42 -1.56 26.09
N ARG A 187 -21.59 -1.46 27.13
CA ARG A 187 -20.47 -0.51 27.19
C ARG A 187 -19.23 -0.98 26.44
N GLN A 188 -19.11 -2.28 26.12
CA GLN A 188 -17.88 -2.84 25.56
C GLN A 188 -17.46 -2.19 24.24
N ASN A 189 -18.39 -1.78 23.38
CA ASN A 189 -18.03 -1.11 22.14
C ASN A 189 -17.35 0.26 22.39
N GLY A 190 -17.85 1.05 23.34
CA GLY A 190 -17.20 2.30 23.73
C GLY A 190 -15.83 2.07 24.39
N GLN A 191 -15.72 1.03 25.25
CA GLN A 191 -14.45 0.64 25.87
C GLN A 191 -13.45 0.12 24.84
N ARG A 192 -13.91 -0.60 23.81
CA ARG A 192 -13.11 -1.02 22.65
C ARG A 192 -12.48 0.17 21.93
N SER A 193 -13.28 1.19 21.64
CA SER A 193 -12.78 2.40 20.97
C SER A 193 -11.69 3.10 21.80
N GLN A 194 -11.85 3.19 23.12
CA GLN A 194 -10.83 3.75 24.00
C GLN A 194 -9.57 2.89 24.02
N TYR A 195 -9.72 1.57 24.07
CA TYR A 195 -8.61 0.63 24.02
C TYR A 195 -7.82 0.77 22.71
N ALA A 196 -8.50 0.79 21.56
CA ALA A 196 -7.89 0.99 20.25
C ALA A 196 -7.18 2.36 20.16
N ASN A 197 -7.72 3.42 20.76
CA ASN A 197 -7.01 4.71 20.84
C ASN A 197 -5.73 4.62 21.68
N ASN A 198 -5.71 3.83 22.74
CA ASN A 198 -4.52 3.59 23.54
C ASN A 198 -3.45 2.84 22.73
N GLN A 199 -3.85 1.80 22.01
CA GLN A 199 -2.95 1.09 21.11
C GLN A 199 -2.41 2.04 20.01
N LYS A 200 -3.29 2.82 19.37
CA LYS A 200 -2.91 3.82 18.37
C LYS A 200 -1.82 4.77 18.89
N ALA A 201 -1.98 5.31 20.08
CA ALA A 201 -1.03 6.24 20.68
C ALA A 201 0.37 5.62 20.89
N GLN A 202 0.44 4.30 21.08
CA GLN A 202 1.71 3.57 21.22
C GLN A 202 2.37 3.29 19.86
N ILE A 203 1.62 2.80 18.86
CA ILE A 203 2.18 2.20 17.65
C ILE A 203 2.26 3.18 16.47
N GLN A 204 1.63 4.35 16.54
CA GLN A 204 1.60 5.35 15.46
C GLN A 204 2.86 6.20 15.45
N PHE A 205 3.43 6.37 14.24
CA PHE A 205 4.46 7.35 13.93
C PHE A 205 3.90 8.36 12.92
N GLN A 206 3.76 9.59 13.35
CA GLN A 206 3.36 10.69 12.46
C GLN A 206 4.57 11.16 11.65
N VAL A 207 4.50 11.05 10.33
CA VAL A 207 5.54 11.53 9.42
C VAL A 207 5.20 12.95 8.99
N PRO A 208 6.03 13.94 9.38
CA PRO A 208 5.80 15.33 9.00
C PRO A 208 6.23 15.60 7.55
N PRO A 209 5.82 16.74 6.98
CA PRO A 209 6.29 17.17 5.66
C PRO A 209 7.82 17.28 5.55
N ASN A 210 8.30 17.33 4.29
CA ASN A 210 9.72 17.51 3.96
C ASN A 210 10.61 16.44 4.62
N THR A 211 10.19 15.18 4.53
CA THR A 211 10.87 14.06 5.18
C THR A 211 11.30 13.01 4.16
N THR A 212 12.57 12.60 4.24
CA THR A 212 13.07 11.39 3.56
C THR A 212 13.41 10.34 4.60
N ILE A 213 12.85 9.10 4.45
CA ILE A 213 13.16 7.94 5.28
C ILE A 213 13.79 6.88 4.38
N LEU A 214 15.00 6.44 4.72
CA LEU A 214 15.82 5.52 3.94
C LEU A 214 16.21 4.31 4.78
N GLY A 215 15.75 3.12 4.42
CA GLY A 215 16.19 1.88 5.02
C GLY A 215 17.61 1.52 4.60
N VAL A 216 18.49 1.27 5.57
CA VAL A 216 19.89 0.89 5.34
C VAL A 216 20.01 -0.62 5.28
N GLY A 217 20.53 -1.13 4.16
CA GLY A 217 20.65 -2.56 3.91
C GLY A 217 19.31 -3.28 3.79
N SER A 218 19.26 -4.56 4.12
CA SER A 218 18.06 -5.42 4.02
C SER A 218 17.26 -5.54 5.33
N GLU A 219 17.80 -5.06 6.45
CA GLU A 219 17.25 -5.32 7.79
C GLU A 219 16.38 -4.16 8.33
N ALA A 220 16.23 -3.09 7.55
CA ALA A 220 15.37 -1.97 7.92
C ALA A 220 13.89 -2.42 7.93
N LYS A 221 13.31 -2.54 9.13
CA LYS A 221 11.97 -3.10 9.32
C LYS A 221 11.19 -2.35 10.39
N LEU A 222 9.90 -2.10 10.11
CA LEU A 222 8.91 -1.70 11.11
C LEU A 222 8.02 -2.90 11.45
N VAL A 223 7.92 -3.23 12.74
CA VAL A 223 7.08 -4.30 13.26
C VAL A 223 6.12 -3.74 14.29
N GLU A 224 4.84 -4.18 14.27
CA GLU A 224 3.81 -3.73 15.22
C GLU A 224 3.75 -2.21 15.35
N GLY A 225 3.87 -1.52 14.22
CA GLY A 225 3.80 -0.07 14.13
C GLY A 225 3.39 0.38 12.76
N TYR A 226 2.93 1.62 12.62
CA TYR A 226 2.55 2.17 11.34
C TYR A 226 2.94 3.63 11.16
N LEU A 227 3.18 4.00 9.90
CA LEU A 227 3.46 5.39 9.53
C LEU A 227 2.17 6.08 9.09
N SER A 228 1.89 7.23 9.66
CA SER A 228 0.76 8.08 9.29
C SER A 228 1.27 9.35 8.64
N LEU A 229 1.01 9.49 7.34
CA LEU A 229 1.33 10.65 6.53
C LEU A 229 0.05 11.49 6.41
N ASN A 230 -0.10 12.47 7.30
CA ASN A 230 -1.34 13.24 7.39
C ASN A 230 -1.02 14.72 7.47
N THR A 231 -1.42 15.48 6.44
CA THR A 231 -1.31 16.95 6.40
C THR A 231 -2.57 17.66 6.88
N LEU A 232 -3.63 16.93 7.23
CA LEU A 232 -4.82 17.54 7.76
C LEU A 232 -4.49 18.36 9.00
N SER A 233 -4.76 19.58 8.90
CA SER A 233 -4.70 20.81 9.67
C SER A 233 -4.49 20.74 11.20
N HIS A 234 -4.73 19.62 11.85
CA HIS A 234 -4.66 19.54 13.31
C HIS A 234 -3.25 19.27 13.86
N THR A 235 -2.36 18.72 13.03
CA THR A 235 -1.02 18.32 13.46
C THR A 235 0.07 19.21 12.87
N PHE A 236 -0.06 19.64 11.62
CA PHE A 236 1.03 20.33 10.89
C PHE A 236 0.59 21.66 10.23
N GLY A 237 -0.63 22.11 10.46
CA GLY A 237 -1.17 23.26 9.75
C GLY A 237 -1.58 22.92 8.30
N LYS A 238 -2.14 23.91 7.60
CA LYS A 238 -2.49 23.75 6.18
C LYS A 238 -1.22 23.81 5.34
N THR A 239 -0.71 22.68 4.92
CA THR A 239 0.34 22.59 3.91
C THR A 239 -0.26 22.05 2.62
N ASP A 240 -0.02 22.71 1.49
CA ASP A 240 -0.47 22.22 0.18
C ASP A 240 0.37 21.03 -0.31
N ASN A 241 1.46 20.72 0.36
CA ASN A 241 2.45 19.73 -0.05
C ASN A 241 3.07 19.05 1.17
N SER A 242 3.04 17.72 1.21
CA SER A 242 3.71 16.95 2.25
C SER A 242 5.17 16.69 1.93
N ASN A 243 5.48 16.43 0.66
CA ASN A 243 6.85 16.23 0.19
C ASN A 243 7.60 15.14 0.99
N ILE A 244 7.18 13.88 0.82
CA ILE A 244 7.68 12.75 1.62
C ILE A 244 8.24 11.66 0.69
N ILE A 245 9.40 11.12 1.05
CA ILE A 245 10.03 9.97 0.40
C ILE A 245 10.26 8.88 1.44
N ILE A 246 9.80 7.64 1.16
CA ILE A 246 10.05 6.46 1.99
C ILE A 246 10.58 5.35 1.10
N ARG A 247 11.78 4.85 1.40
CA ARG A 247 12.44 3.85 0.56
C ARG A 247 13.09 2.73 1.37
N ASN A 248 13.04 1.52 0.81
CA ASN A 248 13.83 0.38 1.23
C ASN A 248 13.53 -0.12 2.65
N ILE A 249 12.26 -0.13 3.05
CA ILE A 249 11.81 -0.55 4.38
C ILE A 249 10.83 -1.71 4.26
N THR A 250 10.98 -2.72 5.12
CA THR A 250 9.97 -3.77 5.30
C THR A 250 8.96 -3.34 6.37
N PHE A 251 7.68 -3.35 6.03
CA PHE A 251 6.57 -3.14 6.96
C PHE A 251 5.89 -4.47 7.24
N GLN A 252 5.97 -4.92 8.48
CA GLN A 252 5.14 -5.99 9.01
C GLN A 252 3.93 -5.36 9.67
N ALA A 253 2.75 -5.61 9.11
CA ALA A 253 1.50 -4.96 9.51
C ALA A 253 1.24 -5.07 11.02
N PRO A 254 0.79 -3.99 11.67
CA PRO A 254 0.47 -4.02 13.09
C PRO A 254 -0.84 -4.77 13.31
N ARG A 255 -0.89 -5.58 14.38
CA ARG A 255 -2.11 -6.28 14.78
C ARG A 255 -3.02 -5.37 15.59
N ASP A 256 -4.31 -5.34 15.26
CA ASP A 256 -5.34 -4.75 16.12
C ASP A 256 -5.75 -5.75 17.20
N PHE A 257 -5.52 -5.42 18.45
CA PHE A 257 -5.94 -6.25 19.58
C PHE A 257 -7.43 -6.13 19.90
N ALA A 258 -8.11 -5.16 19.29
CA ALA A 258 -9.52 -4.89 19.50
C ALA A 258 -10.27 -4.61 18.18
N PRO A 259 -10.21 -5.51 17.17
CA PRO A 259 -10.91 -5.30 15.92
C PRO A 259 -12.41 -5.17 16.13
N ALA A 260 -13.09 -4.42 15.27
CA ALA A 260 -14.53 -4.23 15.34
C ALA A 260 -15.25 -5.34 14.57
N TRP A 261 -16.34 -5.86 15.13
CA TRP A 261 -17.31 -6.63 14.37
C TRP A 261 -18.39 -5.71 13.82
N ASP A 262 -18.57 -5.71 12.51
CA ASP A 262 -19.66 -5.03 11.80
C ASP A 262 -20.60 -6.08 11.17
N ALA A 263 -21.77 -6.26 11.80
CA ALA A 263 -22.79 -7.18 11.32
C ALA A 263 -23.43 -6.76 9.99
N GLY A 264 -23.25 -5.51 9.56
CA GLY A 264 -23.77 -4.96 8.32
C GLY A 264 -22.79 -4.99 7.15
N ASP A 265 -21.54 -5.40 7.39
CA ASP A 265 -20.52 -5.49 6.34
C ASP A 265 -20.62 -6.84 5.59
N GLY A 266 -21.10 -6.76 4.34
CA GLY A 266 -21.39 -7.94 3.52
C GLY A 266 -22.59 -8.75 4.02
N ASP A 267 -22.77 -9.96 3.48
CA ASP A 267 -23.97 -10.77 3.73
C ASP A 267 -24.02 -11.39 5.14
N LYS A 268 -22.88 -11.51 5.82
CA LYS A 268 -22.75 -12.22 7.10
C LYS A 268 -22.03 -11.44 8.19
N GLY A 269 -21.78 -10.18 7.96
CA GLY A 269 -20.91 -9.36 8.79
C GLY A 269 -19.43 -9.61 8.53
N ASN A 270 -18.57 -8.74 9.07
CA ASN A 270 -17.12 -8.85 8.93
C ASN A 270 -16.38 -8.27 10.12
N TRP A 271 -15.14 -8.73 10.33
CA TRP A 271 -14.20 -8.10 11.25
C TRP A 271 -13.47 -6.95 10.54
N ASN A 272 -13.28 -5.85 11.26
CA ASN A 272 -12.59 -4.67 10.76
C ASN A 272 -11.50 -4.26 11.76
N ALA A 273 -10.26 -4.49 11.38
CA ALA A 273 -9.09 -3.93 12.05
C ALA A 273 -8.99 -2.42 11.76
N ARG A 274 -8.06 -1.75 12.42
CA ARG A 274 -8.00 -0.28 12.42
C ARG A 274 -6.71 0.30 11.86
N TYR A 275 -5.65 -0.49 11.74
CA TYR A 275 -4.31 0.03 11.49
C TYR A 275 -3.75 -0.54 10.20
N ASP A 276 -3.39 0.36 9.30
CA ASP A 276 -2.62 0.05 8.10
C ASP A 276 -1.13 -0.07 8.45
N SER A 277 -0.31 -0.50 7.50
CA SER A 277 1.15 -0.34 7.64
C SER A 277 1.58 1.09 7.34
N VAL A 278 0.98 1.70 6.31
CA VAL A 278 1.16 3.11 5.96
C VAL A 278 -0.18 3.70 5.56
N SER A 279 -0.61 4.77 6.23
CA SER A 279 -1.79 5.54 5.87
C SER A 279 -1.38 6.91 5.32
N ILE A 280 -1.85 7.26 4.12
CA ILE A 280 -1.58 8.53 3.46
C ILE A 280 -2.89 9.33 3.36
N ASN A 281 -3.06 10.31 4.24
CA ASN A 281 -4.27 11.11 4.31
C ASN A 281 -3.98 12.57 3.91
N ALA A 282 -4.68 13.10 2.91
CA ALA A 282 -4.58 14.46 2.41
C ALA A 282 -3.15 14.91 2.02
N SER A 283 -2.22 13.98 1.88
CA SER A 283 -0.81 14.25 1.60
C SER A 283 -0.55 14.34 0.10
N LYS A 284 0.31 15.25 -0.30
CA LYS A 284 0.70 15.44 -1.71
C LYS A 284 2.21 15.29 -1.88
N ASN A 285 2.63 14.93 -3.09
CA ASN A 285 4.03 14.69 -3.40
C ASN A 285 4.66 13.63 -2.47
N VAL A 286 4.20 12.39 -2.63
CA VAL A 286 4.69 11.26 -1.86
C VAL A 286 5.28 10.19 -2.80
N TRP A 287 6.45 9.70 -2.45
CA TRP A 287 7.10 8.59 -3.14
C TRP A 287 7.39 7.45 -2.16
N ILE A 288 6.70 6.31 -2.35
CA ILE A 288 6.93 5.06 -1.61
C ILE A 288 7.61 4.08 -2.57
N ASP A 289 8.82 3.67 -2.24
CA ASP A 289 9.68 3.03 -3.22
C ASP A 289 10.53 1.90 -2.62
N HIS A 290 10.64 0.77 -3.32
CA HIS A 290 11.41 -0.39 -2.88
C HIS A 290 11.10 -0.84 -1.45
N CYS A 291 9.83 -0.78 -1.04
CA CYS A 291 9.40 -1.26 0.26
C CYS A 291 8.75 -2.64 0.15
N THR A 292 8.70 -3.39 1.25
CA THR A 292 7.97 -4.65 1.36
C THR A 292 6.89 -4.52 2.42
N PHE A 293 5.67 -4.91 2.08
CA PHE A 293 4.52 -4.89 2.97
C PHE A 293 3.95 -6.30 3.11
N THR A 294 3.69 -6.74 4.35
CA THR A 294 3.22 -8.12 4.62
C THR A 294 2.58 -8.23 6.01
N ASP A 295 1.73 -9.24 6.24
CA ASP A 295 1.22 -9.60 7.57
C ASP A 295 2.34 -10.14 8.48
N GLY A 296 3.40 -10.66 7.90
CA GLY A 296 4.55 -11.18 8.64
C GLY A 296 4.23 -12.45 9.43
N GLU A 297 4.53 -12.42 10.74
CA GLU A 297 4.49 -13.61 11.60
C GLU A 297 3.08 -13.98 12.09
N TYR A 298 2.09 -13.10 11.96
CA TYR A 298 0.76 -13.27 12.55
C TYR A 298 -0.37 -13.10 11.52
N PRO A 299 -0.42 -13.94 10.48
CA PRO A 299 -1.43 -13.81 9.44
C PRO A 299 -2.84 -14.13 9.95
N ASP A 300 -3.84 -13.38 9.47
CA ASP A 300 -5.22 -13.47 9.94
C ASP A 300 -5.86 -14.85 9.75
N HIS A 301 -5.41 -15.65 8.79
CA HIS A 301 -5.92 -17.02 8.60
C HIS A 301 -5.55 -17.99 9.74
N LEU A 302 -4.62 -17.62 10.64
CA LEU A 302 -4.30 -18.38 11.86
C LEU A 302 -5.09 -17.91 13.08
N GLU A 303 -5.81 -16.78 12.98
CA GLU A 303 -6.65 -16.28 14.06
C GLU A 303 -7.92 -17.16 14.25
N PRO A 304 -8.50 -17.18 15.44
CA PRO A 304 -9.76 -17.90 15.69
C PRO A 304 -10.89 -17.48 14.77
N VAL A 305 -11.78 -18.44 14.46
CA VAL A 305 -13.02 -18.18 13.74
C VAL A 305 -14.13 -17.79 14.72
N LEU A 306 -14.63 -16.56 14.62
CA LEU A 306 -15.80 -16.08 15.36
C LEU A 306 -16.83 -15.52 14.37
N PHE A 307 -18.12 -15.80 14.62
CA PHE A 307 -19.22 -15.41 13.71
C PHE A 307 -19.06 -15.95 12.27
N GLY A 308 -18.35 -17.09 12.12
CA GLY A 308 -18.09 -17.72 10.81
C GLY A 308 -16.99 -17.08 9.98
N LYS A 309 -16.20 -16.18 10.55
CA LYS A 309 -15.06 -15.51 9.93
C LYS A 309 -13.82 -15.60 10.82
N HIS A 310 -12.64 -15.74 10.23
CA HIS A 310 -11.40 -15.47 10.97
C HIS A 310 -11.41 -14.02 11.48
N ILE A 311 -10.92 -13.82 12.71
CA ILE A 311 -10.75 -12.47 13.23
C ILE A 311 -9.70 -11.76 12.36
N GLN A 312 -10.07 -10.67 11.71
CA GLN A 312 -9.12 -9.83 11.00
C GLN A 312 -8.46 -8.87 11.98
N ARG A 313 -7.14 -9.00 12.16
CA ARG A 313 -6.34 -8.12 13.01
C ARG A 313 -5.51 -7.14 12.21
N HIS A 314 -5.45 -7.29 10.90
CA HIS A 314 -4.77 -6.38 9.99
C HIS A 314 -5.80 -5.64 9.14
N ASP A 315 -5.61 -4.32 8.94
CA ASP A 315 -6.39 -3.54 7.99
C ASP A 315 -5.66 -3.45 6.64
N GLY A 316 -5.45 -2.29 6.06
CA GLY A 316 -4.71 -2.15 4.81
C GLY A 316 -3.19 -2.27 4.96
N LEU A 317 -2.48 -2.57 3.88
CA LEU A 317 -1.02 -2.41 3.85
C LEU A 317 -0.66 -0.95 3.52
N LEU A 318 -1.37 -0.35 2.58
CA LEU A 318 -1.16 1.03 2.18
C LEU A 318 -2.50 1.66 1.78
N ASP A 319 -3.03 2.52 2.63
CA ASP A 319 -4.28 3.22 2.34
C ASP A 319 -4.03 4.70 2.02
N ILE A 320 -4.73 5.20 1.00
CA ILE A 320 -4.54 6.53 0.39
C ILE A 320 -5.89 7.23 0.36
N GLU A 321 -6.07 8.24 1.21
CA GLU A 321 -7.39 8.77 1.54
C GLU A 321 -7.39 10.31 1.67
N ASP A 322 -8.59 10.87 1.92
CA ASP A 322 -8.81 12.28 2.26
C ASP A 322 -8.24 13.28 1.23
N GLY A 323 -8.25 12.89 -0.06
CA GLY A 323 -7.75 13.75 -1.13
C GLY A 323 -6.23 13.79 -1.27
N ALA A 324 -5.55 12.73 -0.86
CA ALA A 324 -4.13 12.54 -1.17
C ALA A 324 -3.90 12.55 -2.69
N ASP A 325 -2.78 13.13 -3.16
CA ASP A 325 -2.60 13.42 -4.57
C ASP A 325 -1.13 13.52 -4.98
N TYR A 326 -0.82 13.31 -6.26
CA TYR A 326 0.53 13.32 -6.81
C TYR A 326 1.48 12.32 -6.13
N LEU A 327 1.09 11.05 -6.16
CA LEU A 327 1.83 9.98 -5.55
C LEU A 327 2.46 9.06 -6.60
N THR A 328 3.61 8.48 -6.25
CA THR A 328 4.18 7.34 -6.97
C THR A 328 4.53 6.22 -5.98
N ILE A 329 4.03 5.03 -6.28
CA ILE A 329 4.20 3.81 -5.51
C ILE A 329 4.93 2.84 -6.44
N SER A 330 6.24 2.62 -6.20
CA SER A 330 7.08 1.93 -7.18
C SER A 330 7.98 0.87 -6.57
N TYR A 331 8.21 -0.19 -7.31
CA TYR A 331 9.12 -1.29 -6.95
C TYR A 331 8.86 -1.85 -5.55
N ASN A 332 7.61 -1.83 -5.07
CA ASN A 332 7.27 -2.41 -3.78
C ASN A 332 6.84 -3.87 -3.93
N ILE A 333 6.95 -4.63 -2.86
CA ILE A 333 6.29 -5.93 -2.70
C ILE A 333 5.11 -5.75 -1.75
N PHE A 334 3.92 -6.15 -2.19
CA PHE A 334 2.73 -6.31 -1.37
C PHE A 334 2.43 -7.80 -1.29
N ALA A 335 2.60 -8.41 -0.11
CA ALA A 335 2.60 -9.87 0.00
C ALA A 335 1.67 -10.38 1.11
N GLN A 336 0.95 -11.48 0.78
CA GLN A 336 0.25 -12.30 1.77
C GLN A 336 -0.67 -11.48 2.69
N HIS A 337 -1.65 -10.80 2.08
CA HIS A 337 -2.57 -9.92 2.78
C HIS A 337 -3.94 -9.89 2.11
N ASP A 338 -5.01 -9.63 2.89
CA ASP A 338 -6.37 -9.56 2.38
C ASP A 338 -6.65 -8.20 1.70
N LYS A 339 -6.72 -7.10 2.45
CA LYS A 339 -7.16 -5.77 2.01
C LYS A 339 -5.97 -4.87 1.64
N THR A 340 -5.30 -5.12 0.53
CA THR A 340 -3.92 -4.68 0.30
C THR A 340 -3.75 -3.17 0.16
N VAL A 341 -4.41 -2.51 -0.82
CA VAL A 341 -4.30 -1.06 -1.04
C VAL A 341 -5.66 -0.46 -1.35
N LEU A 342 -6.08 0.48 -0.53
CA LEU A 342 -7.31 1.25 -0.75
C LEU A 342 -6.97 2.67 -1.19
N ILE A 343 -7.69 3.17 -2.20
CA ILE A 343 -7.66 4.57 -2.64
C ILE A 343 -9.07 5.12 -2.48
N GLY A 344 -9.20 6.16 -1.65
CA GLY A 344 -10.48 6.74 -1.24
C GLY A 344 -11.20 5.93 -0.17
N SER A 345 -11.45 6.51 1.01
CA SER A 345 -12.06 5.87 2.18
C SER A 345 -13.51 5.44 1.96
N GLY A 346 -14.24 6.18 1.14
CA GLY A 346 -15.66 5.93 0.84
C GLY A 346 -16.13 6.68 -0.41
N ASP A 347 -17.36 6.43 -0.82
CA ASP A 347 -17.97 7.10 -2.01
C ASP A 347 -18.15 8.61 -1.80
N GLY A 348 -17.93 9.12 -0.60
CA GLY A 348 -17.96 10.55 -0.27
C GLY A 348 -16.58 11.22 -0.20
N ASP A 349 -15.51 10.45 -0.31
CA ASP A 349 -14.13 10.94 -0.25
C ASP A 349 -13.71 11.48 -1.62
N LYS A 350 -13.87 12.79 -1.81
CA LYS A 350 -13.67 13.45 -3.10
C LYS A 350 -12.23 13.93 -3.25
N GLY A 351 -11.33 13.02 -3.60
CA GLY A 351 -9.96 13.36 -3.97
C GLY A 351 -9.72 13.31 -5.48
N GLU A 352 -8.64 13.93 -5.96
CA GLU A 352 -8.20 13.77 -7.34
C GLU A 352 -7.33 12.54 -7.53
N TYR A 353 -6.63 12.09 -6.50
CA TYR A 353 -5.87 10.84 -6.44
C TYR A 353 -5.10 10.51 -7.72
N ARG A 354 -4.22 11.44 -8.14
CA ARG A 354 -3.32 11.20 -9.26
C ARG A 354 -2.16 10.33 -8.79
N ILE A 355 -2.18 9.06 -9.15
CA ILE A 355 -1.27 8.06 -8.59
C ILE A 355 -0.67 7.19 -9.69
N THR A 356 0.64 6.98 -9.62
CA THR A 356 1.36 5.99 -10.44
C THR A 356 1.73 4.78 -9.59
N PHE A 357 1.39 3.58 -10.04
CA PHE A 357 1.93 2.32 -9.54
C PHE A 357 2.80 1.71 -10.63
N GLU A 358 4.11 1.63 -10.44
CA GLU A 358 5.02 1.07 -11.42
C GLU A 358 5.98 0.04 -10.81
N GLY A 359 6.08 -1.11 -11.48
CA GLY A 359 7.09 -2.11 -11.14
C GLY A 359 6.86 -2.82 -9.80
N ASN A 360 5.64 -2.79 -9.26
CA ASN A 360 5.33 -3.46 -8.00
C ASN A 360 5.03 -4.94 -8.20
N LEU A 361 5.43 -5.75 -7.20
CA LEU A 361 5.02 -7.14 -7.07
C LEU A 361 3.84 -7.24 -6.10
N TRP A 362 2.73 -7.81 -6.58
CA TRP A 362 1.58 -8.20 -5.77
C TRP A 362 1.62 -9.72 -5.62
N ASP A 363 1.97 -10.20 -4.43
CA ASP A 363 2.26 -11.61 -4.17
C ASP A 363 1.25 -12.21 -3.19
N ASN A 364 0.31 -13.00 -3.69
CA ASN A 364 -0.78 -13.56 -2.89
C ASN A 364 -1.57 -12.46 -2.14
N SER A 365 -1.85 -11.36 -2.82
CA SER A 365 -2.80 -10.34 -2.37
C SER A 365 -4.21 -10.82 -2.72
N VAL A 366 -5.09 -10.94 -1.71
CA VAL A 366 -6.45 -11.45 -1.91
C VAL A 366 -7.28 -10.47 -2.73
N GLN A 367 -7.22 -9.19 -2.39
CA GLN A 367 -7.98 -8.14 -3.06
C GLN A 367 -7.32 -6.76 -2.91
N ARG A 368 -7.85 -5.77 -3.64
CA ARG A 368 -7.39 -4.36 -3.59
C ARG A 368 -5.94 -4.21 -4.04
N SER A 369 -5.65 -4.63 -5.26
CA SER A 369 -4.29 -4.52 -5.84
C SER A 369 -4.22 -3.54 -7.05
N PRO A 370 -4.65 -2.24 -6.92
CA PRO A 370 -5.38 -1.60 -5.82
C PRO A 370 -6.91 -1.62 -6.01
N ARG A 371 -7.70 -1.23 -4.97
CA ARG A 371 -9.09 -0.79 -5.13
C ARG A 371 -9.15 0.71 -5.16
N VAL A 372 -9.70 1.27 -6.24
CA VAL A 372 -9.67 2.70 -6.54
C VAL A 372 -11.07 3.29 -6.43
N ARG A 373 -11.22 4.34 -5.62
CA ARG A 373 -12.33 5.28 -5.70
C ARG A 373 -11.79 6.63 -6.13
N PHE A 374 -12.50 7.28 -7.03
CA PHE A 374 -12.03 8.53 -7.68
C PHE A 374 -10.69 8.34 -8.41
N GLY A 375 -10.04 9.44 -8.75
CA GLY A 375 -8.65 9.50 -9.17
C GLY A 375 -8.33 9.12 -10.61
N GLN A 376 -7.12 9.51 -10.99
CA GLN A 376 -6.45 9.18 -12.23
C GLN A 376 -5.28 8.26 -11.89
N VAL A 377 -5.53 6.95 -11.92
CA VAL A 377 -4.57 5.95 -11.47
C VAL A 377 -3.95 5.23 -12.64
N HIS A 378 -2.62 5.33 -12.76
CA HIS A 378 -1.82 4.66 -13.77
C HIS A 378 -1.14 3.42 -13.18
N LEU A 379 -1.52 2.23 -13.64
CA LEU A 379 -0.92 0.95 -13.26
C LEU A 379 -0.01 0.50 -14.40
N LEU A 380 1.31 0.52 -14.19
CA LEU A 380 2.30 0.30 -15.24
C LEU A 380 3.33 -0.77 -14.85
N ASN A 381 3.55 -1.75 -15.72
CA ASN A 381 4.60 -2.75 -15.55
C ASN A 381 4.59 -3.49 -14.20
N ASN A 382 3.42 -3.68 -13.57
CA ASN A 382 3.32 -4.42 -12.32
C ASN A 382 3.21 -5.92 -12.59
N TYR A 383 3.63 -6.72 -11.62
CA TYR A 383 3.49 -8.16 -11.65
C TYR A 383 2.59 -8.65 -10.51
N HIS A 384 1.49 -9.28 -10.86
CA HIS A 384 0.52 -9.87 -9.93
C HIS A 384 0.62 -11.39 -10.01
N ARG A 385 0.92 -12.03 -8.90
CA ARG A 385 0.87 -13.50 -8.79
C ARG A 385 0.06 -13.92 -7.58
N GLY A 386 -0.69 -15.01 -7.73
CA GLY A 386 -1.54 -15.54 -6.67
C GLY A 386 -2.20 -16.84 -7.07
N ALA A 387 -3.01 -17.39 -6.17
CA ALA A 387 -3.78 -18.60 -6.45
C ALA A 387 -5.17 -18.54 -5.80
N THR A 388 -6.09 -19.39 -6.27
CA THR A 388 -7.47 -19.47 -5.76
C THR A 388 -7.64 -20.50 -4.64
N ASP A 389 -6.63 -21.33 -4.39
CA ASP A 389 -6.66 -22.50 -3.49
C ASP A 389 -5.55 -22.42 -2.42
N THR A 390 -5.30 -21.24 -1.91
CA THR A 390 -4.30 -20.96 -0.85
C THR A 390 -4.95 -20.34 0.38
N ASN A 391 -4.13 -20.05 1.42
CA ASN A 391 -4.58 -19.29 2.59
C ASN A 391 -4.87 -17.81 2.27
N TYR A 392 -4.41 -17.31 1.12
CA TYR A 392 -4.67 -15.98 0.59
C TYR A 392 -5.26 -16.11 -0.84
N PRO A 393 -6.50 -16.64 -0.96
CA PRO A 393 -7.11 -16.89 -2.25
C PRO A 393 -7.43 -15.59 -2.96
N ILE A 394 -6.95 -15.44 -4.20
CA ILE A 394 -7.26 -14.25 -5.01
C ILE A 394 -8.78 -14.10 -5.21
N LEU A 395 -9.31 -12.95 -4.84
CA LEU A 395 -10.71 -12.58 -5.06
C LEU A 395 -10.83 -11.65 -6.27
N TYR A 396 -10.01 -10.62 -6.35
CA TYR A 396 -9.82 -9.75 -7.51
C TYR A 396 -8.52 -8.95 -7.36
N ALA A 397 -7.93 -8.53 -8.47
CA ALA A 397 -6.76 -7.65 -8.44
C ALA A 397 -7.18 -6.17 -8.41
N ILE A 398 -7.68 -5.62 -9.50
CA ILE A 398 -8.00 -4.20 -9.67
C ILE A 398 -9.48 -3.95 -9.35
N GLY A 399 -9.76 -3.15 -8.34
CA GLY A 399 -11.13 -2.78 -7.98
C GLY A 399 -11.53 -1.45 -8.61
N MET A 400 -12.48 -1.47 -9.55
CA MET A 400 -13.10 -0.29 -10.15
C MET A 400 -14.14 0.28 -9.19
N GLY A 401 -13.74 1.20 -8.31
CA GLY A 401 -14.59 1.84 -7.33
C GLY A 401 -15.27 3.09 -7.86
N PHE A 402 -16.08 3.73 -6.99
CA PHE A 402 -16.88 4.90 -7.32
C PHE A 402 -16.05 6.01 -7.98
N ASP A 403 -16.48 6.47 -9.17
CA ASP A 403 -15.85 7.55 -9.96
C ASP A 403 -14.35 7.34 -10.27
N SER A 404 -13.86 6.11 -10.25
CA SER A 404 -12.48 5.80 -10.61
C SER A 404 -12.22 5.92 -12.10
N SER A 405 -10.99 6.33 -12.46
CA SER A 405 -10.51 6.39 -13.84
C SER A 405 -9.12 5.75 -13.91
N ILE A 406 -9.06 4.49 -14.37
CA ILE A 406 -7.90 3.62 -14.26
C ILE A 406 -7.31 3.34 -15.64
N LEU A 407 -6.02 3.65 -15.81
CA LEU A 407 -5.20 3.22 -16.94
C LEU A 407 -4.28 2.08 -16.51
N SER A 408 -4.44 0.91 -17.11
CA SER A 408 -3.61 -0.28 -16.91
C SER A 408 -2.76 -0.50 -18.15
N GLU A 409 -1.44 -0.61 -17.99
CA GLU A 409 -0.52 -0.80 -19.13
C GLU A 409 0.57 -1.81 -18.81
N SER A 410 0.70 -2.81 -19.67
CA SER A 410 1.79 -3.80 -19.61
C SER A 410 1.95 -4.48 -18.23
N ASN A 411 0.83 -4.73 -17.53
CA ASN A 411 0.84 -5.50 -16.29
C ASN A 411 0.81 -7.01 -16.59
N VAL A 412 1.43 -7.80 -15.75
CA VAL A 412 1.42 -9.27 -15.84
C VAL A 412 0.60 -9.85 -14.69
N PHE A 413 -0.39 -10.67 -15.02
CA PHE A 413 -1.23 -11.38 -14.06
C PHE A 413 -1.01 -12.90 -14.22
N ASN A 414 -0.49 -13.54 -13.16
CA ASN A 414 -0.23 -14.97 -13.12
C ASN A 414 -0.99 -15.59 -11.94
N PHE A 415 -2.21 -16.06 -12.20
CA PHE A 415 -3.09 -16.65 -11.20
C PHE A 415 -3.23 -18.13 -11.42
N GLN A 416 -3.04 -18.93 -10.36
CA GLN A 416 -3.08 -20.38 -10.36
C GLN A 416 -4.33 -20.92 -9.65
N GLY A 417 -4.62 -22.21 -9.81
CA GLY A 417 -5.76 -22.88 -9.18
C GLY A 417 -6.93 -23.12 -10.13
N GLY A 418 -7.83 -24.01 -9.75
CA GLY A 418 -8.88 -24.52 -10.65
C GLY A 418 -9.96 -23.51 -11.05
N SER A 419 -10.09 -22.39 -10.34
CA SER A 419 -11.02 -21.30 -10.64
C SER A 419 -10.33 -20.01 -11.10
N ALA A 420 -9.04 -20.08 -11.41
CA ALA A 420 -8.28 -18.93 -11.89
C ALA A 420 -8.64 -18.61 -13.35
N ASP A 421 -9.24 -17.46 -13.58
CA ASP A 421 -9.53 -16.95 -14.92
C ASP A 421 -9.28 -15.43 -15.01
N GLU A 422 -9.37 -14.86 -16.22
CA GLU A 422 -9.12 -13.45 -16.49
C GLU A 422 -10.12 -12.52 -15.77
N ASN A 423 -11.31 -13.03 -15.41
CA ASN A 423 -12.30 -12.27 -14.66
C ASN A 423 -11.85 -11.88 -13.25
N LEU A 424 -10.87 -12.60 -12.67
CA LEU A 424 -10.29 -12.23 -11.36
C LEU A 424 -9.43 -10.97 -11.42
N ILE A 425 -9.09 -10.47 -12.61
CA ILE A 425 -8.32 -9.22 -12.70
C ILE A 425 -9.16 -8.02 -12.25
N ILE A 426 -10.45 -7.99 -12.62
CA ILE A 426 -11.33 -6.82 -12.37
C ILE A 426 -12.39 -7.14 -11.33
N GLY A 427 -12.49 -6.30 -10.30
CA GLY A 427 -13.64 -6.20 -9.38
C GLY A 427 -14.46 -4.94 -9.65
N ALA A 428 -15.78 -5.05 -9.85
CA ALA A 428 -16.64 -3.89 -10.07
C ALA A 428 -17.25 -3.39 -8.75
N TYR A 429 -17.00 -2.11 -8.44
CA TYR A 429 -17.44 -1.42 -7.22
C TYR A 429 -17.91 0.01 -7.53
N LYS A 430 -18.84 0.14 -8.48
CA LYS A 430 -19.44 1.41 -8.95
C LYS A 430 -18.56 2.28 -9.85
N GLY A 431 -17.38 1.82 -10.28
CA GLY A 431 -16.55 2.52 -11.26
C GLY A 431 -17.00 2.24 -12.69
N SER A 432 -16.86 3.25 -13.55
CA SER A 432 -17.32 3.20 -14.95
C SER A 432 -16.19 3.35 -15.99
N LYS A 433 -14.97 3.75 -15.58
CA LYS A 433 -13.87 4.11 -16.48
C LYS A 433 -12.63 3.24 -16.24
N PHE A 434 -12.33 2.36 -17.19
CA PHE A 434 -11.15 1.49 -17.15
C PHE A 434 -10.63 1.28 -18.57
N LYS A 435 -9.33 1.39 -18.74
CA LYS A 435 -8.62 1.08 -19.98
C LYS A 435 -7.41 0.24 -19.71
N ASP A 436 -7.25 -0.86 -20.46
CA ASP A 436 -6.02 -1.65 -20.49
C ASP A 436 -5.33 -1.54 -21.86
N ASN A 437 -4.02 -1.38 -21.80
CA ASN A 437 -3.13 -1.38 -22.97
C ASN A 437 -2.05 -2.46 -22.81
N GLY A 438 -2.30 -3.65 -23.31
CA GLY A 438 -1.28 -4.67 -23.53
C GLY A 438 -0.81 -5.42 -22.29
N SER A 439 -1.66 -5.61 -21.27
CA SER A 439 -1.38 -6.52 -20.16
C SER A 439 -1.47 -7.99 -20.58
N TRP A 440 -0.98 -8.88 -19.71
CA TRP A 440 -0.96 -10.33 -19.94
C TRP A 440 -1.60 -11.10 -18.79
N PHE A 441 -2.23 -12.22 -19.14
CA PHE A 441 -2.80 -13.16 -18.18
C PHE A 441 -2.31 -14.58 -18.47
N ASN A 442 -1.68 -15.24 -17.49
CA ASN A 442 -1.20 -16.62 -17.55
C ASN A 442 -0.46 -16.94 -18.85
N GLY A 443 0.50 -16.11 -19.23
CA GLY A 443 1.36 -16.32 -20.39
C GLY A 443 0.78 -15.85 -21.73
N ASN A 444 -0.45 -15.34 -21.77
CA ASN A 444 -1.13 -14.86 -22.97
C ASN A 444 -1.50 -13.38 -22.88
N PRO A 445 -1.68 -12.67 -24.01
CA PRO A 445 -2.25 -11.32 -23.97
C PRO A 445 -3.63 -11.33 -23.30
N ALA A 446 -3.86 -10.42 -22.35
CA ALA A 446 -5.15 -10.23 -21.69
C ALA A 446 -6.11 -9.42 -22.60
N SER A 447 -6.41 -9.96 -23.79
CA SER A 447 -7.10 -9.25 -24.86
C SER A 447 -8.57 -8.92 -24.56
N ASN A 448 -9.18 -9.59 -23.57
CA ASN A 448 -10.57 -9.38 -23.19
C ASN A 448 -10.73 -8.43 -22.01
N LEU A 449 -9.64 -7.93 -21.39
CA LEU A 449 -9.71 -7.21 -20.14
C LEU A 449 -10.56 -5.94 -20.21
N ASN A 450 -10.47 -5.19 -21.30
CA ASN A 450 -11.34 -4.05 -21.58
C ASN A 450 -12.81 -4.43 -21.64
N GLN A 451 -13.12 -5.55 -22.30
CA GLN A 451 -14.50 -6.05 -22.42
C GLN A 451 -15.02 -6.55 -21.06
N ILE A 452 -14.22 -7.28 -20.30
CA ILE A 452 -14.54 -7.73 -18.94
C ILE A 452 -14.89 -6.53 -18.03
N ALA A 453 -14.13 -5.45 -18.11
CA ALA A 453 -14.40 -4.24 -17.33
C ALA A 453 -15.76 -3.63 -17.66
N LEU A 454 -16.08 -3.50 -18.97
CA LEU A 454 -17.38 -2.99 -19.44
C LEU A 454 -18.54 -3.88 -18.99
N GLU A 455 -18.41 -5.19 -19.13
CA GLU A 455 -19.45 -6.16 -18.76
C GLU A 455 -19.72 -6.15 -17.26
N LYS A 456 -18.68 -6.14 -16.43
CA LYS A 456 -18.82 -6.09 -14.97
C LYS A 456 -19.43 -4.75 -14.50
N CYS A 457 -19.02 -3.64 -15.10
CA CYS A 457 -19.65 -2.34 -14.86
C CYS A 457 -21.15 -2.36 -15.20
N SER A 458 -21.49 -2.76 -16.42
CA SER A 458 -22.89 -2.80 -16.90
C SER A 458 -23.75 -3.75 -16.05
N THR A 459 -23.25 -4.94 -15.73
CA THR A 459 -23.96 -5.91 -14.89
C THR A 459 -24.27 -5.34 -13.52
N LEU A 460 -23.32 -4.66 -12.87
CA LEU A 460 -23.53 -4.04 -11.58
C LEU A 460 -24.55 -2.90 -11.66
N GLN A 461 -24.49 -2.07 -12.70
CA GLN A 461 -25.45 -0.99 -12.92
C GLN A 461 -26.88 -1.50 -13.17
N GLU A 462 -27.04 -2.56 -13.94
CA GLU A 462 -28.34 -3.18 -14.20
C GLU A 462 -28.93 -3.79 -12.92
N ALA A 463 -28.12 -4.47 -12.12
CA ALA A 463 -28.56 -4.99 -10.83
C ALA A 463 -29.03 -3.86 -9.88
N GLU A 464 -28.32 -2.74 -9.83
CA GLU A 464 -28.72 -1.57 -9.02
C GLU A 464 -30.02 -0.91 -9.53
N LYS A 465 -30.15 -0.74 -10.85
CA LYS A 465 -31.39 -0.23 -11.46
C LYS A 465 -32.59 -1.10 -11.11
N ALA A 466 -32.45 -2.43 -11.19
CA ALA A 466 -33.49 -3.38 -10.82
C ALA A 466 -33.84 -3.30 -9.32
N ALA A 467 -32.82 -3.21 -8.45
CA ALA A 467 -33.01 -3.07 -7.00
C ALA A 467 -33.71 -1.74 -6.63
N ALA A 468 -33.30 -0.63 -7.25
CA ALA A 468 -33.93 0.67 -7.06
C ALA A 468 -35.41 0.64 -7.51
N THR A 469 -35.68 0.08 -8.68
CA THR A 469 -37.05 -0.06 -9.21
C THR A 469 -37.93 -0.91 -8.29
N SER A 470 -37.43 -2.08 -7.84
CA SER A 470 -38.20 -2.98 -6.95
C SER A 470 -38.47 -2.39 -5.57
N SER A 471 -37.58 -1.52 -5.08
CA SER A 471 -37.73 -0.85 -3.78
C SER A 471 -38.42 0.52 -3.86
N GLY A 472 -38.81 0.98 -5.06
CA GLY A 472 -39.42 2.30 -5.27
C GLY A 472 -38.47 3.48 -5.00
N LYS A 473 -37.16 3.24 -5.04
CA LYS A 473 -36.13 4.26 -4.83
C LYS A 473 -35.67 4.85 -6.18
N ALA A 474 -35.12 6.06 -6.14
CA ALA A 474 -34.46 6.62 -7.30
C ALA A 474 -33.18 5.83 -7.65
N VAL A 475 -32.92 5.62 -8.94
CA VAL A 475 -31.66 5.03 -9.41
C VAL A 475 -30.51 5.99 -9.07
N PRO A 476 -29.45 5.52 -8.40
CA PRO A 476 -28.32 6.39 -8.06
C PRO A 476 -27.55 6.82 -9.32
N ALA A 477 -26.95 8.01 -9.29
CA ALA A 477 -26.29 8.63 -10.45
C ALA A 477 -25.21 7.73 -11.07
N TRP A 478 -24.40 7.08 -10.26
CA TRP A 478 -23.34 6.17 -10.74
C TRP A 478 -23.86 5.01 -11.61
N ALA A 479 -25.09 4.54 -11.35
CA ALA A 479 -25.70 3.47 -12.14
C ALA A 479 -26.26 3.95 -13.48
N LEU A 480 -26.23 5.26 -13.73
CA LEU A 480 -26.63 5.89 -15.01
C LEU A 480 -25.42 6.34 -15.84
N GLU A 481 -24.21 6.22 -15.33
CA GLU A 481 -22.99 6.56 -16.04
C GLU A 481 -22.72 5.59 -17.20
N THR A 482 -21.97 6.05 -18.19
CA THR A 482 -21.54 5.20 -19.31
C THR A 482 -20.31 4.41 -18.89
N CYS A 483 -20.39 3.08 -18.93
CA CYS A 483 -19.22 2.21 -18.82
C CYS A 483 -18.33 2.40 -20.07
N THR A 484 -17.06 2.73 -19.90
CA THR A 484 -16.20 3.11 -21.04
C THR A 484 -14.73 2.70 -20.83
N ASN A 485 -14.06 2.39 -21.94
CA ASN A 485 -12.61 2.26 -22.03
C ASN A 485 -11.93 3.55 -22.56
N GLU A 486 -12.69 4.60 -22.76
CA GLU A 486 -12.15 5.91 -23.13
C GLU A 486 -11.90 6.72 -21.86
N LEU A 487 -10.66 7.15 -21.66
CA LEU A 487 -10.25 8.00 -20.54
C LEU A 487 -10.06 9.43 -21.03
N GLU A 488 -10.53 10.40 -20.25
CA GLU A 488 -10.42 11.83 -20.55
C GLU A 488 -9.02 12.40 -20.21
N TRP A 489 -8.10 11.56 -19.77
CA TRP A 489 -6.74 11.92 -19.38
C TRP A 489 -5.71 10.94 -19.91
N SER A 490 -4.46 11.36 -19.92
CA SER A 490 -3.29 10.53 -20.15
C SER A 490 -2.18 10.97 -19.20
N PRO A 491 -1.22 10.08 -18.85
CA PRO A 491 -0.09 10.45 -18.01
C PRO A 491 0.68 11.64 -18.61
N PRO A 492 0.89 12.74 -17.85
CA PRO A 492 1.59 13.91 -18.37
C PRO A 492 3.12 13.79 -18.30
N TYR A 493 3.63 12.60 -18.03
CA TYR A 493 5.05 12.30 -17.87
C TYR A 493 5.50 11.22 -18.87
N ALA A 494 6.80 11.19 -19.13
CA ALA A 494 7.40 10.15 -19.96
C ALA A 494 7.52 8.84 -19.18
N TYR A 495 7.15 7.72 -19.80
CA TYR A 495 7.27 6.37 -19.23
C TYR A 495 7.58 5.36 -20.34
N SER A 496 7.94 4.15 -19.96
CA SER A 496 8.17 3.02 -20.87
C SER A 496 7.32 1.84 -20.45
N ALA A 497 6.43 1.41 -21.33
CA ALA A 497 5.65 0.20 -21.16
C ALA A 497 6.47 -1.04 -21.57
N GLY A 498 6.42 -2.10 -20.78
CA GLY A 498 7.07 -3.37 -21.10
C GLY A 498 6.50 -3.98 -22.37
N LYS A 499 7.35 -4.67 -23.13
CA LYS A 499 6.96 -5.24 -24.45
C LYS A 499 6.82 -6.76 -24.42
N SER A 500 7.10 -7.40 -23.30
CA SER A 500 6.91 -8.85 -23.12
C SER A 500 6.75 -9.19 -21.66
N ILE A 501 6.12 -10.33 -21.39
CA ILE A 501 5.95 -10.89 -20.05
C ILE A 501 7.30 -11.05 -19.36
N ALA A 502 8.27 -11.70 -20.03
CA ALA A 502 9.60 -11.94 -19.46
C ALA A 502 10.33 -10.64 -19.08
N ALA A 503 10.14 -9.56 -19.87
CA ALA A 503 10.74 -8.27 -19.55
C ALA A 503 10.13 -7.66 -18.29
N VAL A 504 8.80 -7.68 -18.14
CA VAL A 504 8.11 -7.13 -16.97
C VAL A 504 8.37 -7.98 -15.73
N GLU A 505 8.25 -9.31 -15.83
CA GLU A 505 8.55 -10.20 -14.69
C GLU A 505 9.98 -10.03 -14.20
N LYS A 506 10.96 -10.05 -15.12
CA LYS A 506 12.36 -9.82 -14.74
C LYS A 506 12.56 -8.44 -14.09
N TYR A 507 12.00 -7.40 -14.68
CA TYR A 507 12.08 -6.03 -14.16
C TYR A 507 11.56 -5.92 -12.74
N VAL A 508 10.39 -6.50 -12.47
CA VAL A 508 9.78 -6.48 -11.15
C VAL A 508 10.54 -7.36 -10.15
N LEU A 509 10.83 -8.61 -10.50
CA LEU A 509 11.48 -9.56 -9.59
C LEU A 509 12.93 -9.16 -9.23
N ASP A 510 13.62 -8.51 -10.13
CA ASP A 510 14.99 -8.04 -9.87
C ASP A 510 15.02 -6.81 -8.95
N ASN A 511 13.98 -5.97 -8.99
CA ASN A 511 14.02 -4.64 -8.38
C ASN A 511 13.03 -4.43 -7.23
N ALA A 512 11.88 -5.12 -7.21
CA ALA A 512 10.87 -4.86 -6.18
C ALA A 512 11.29 -5.35 -4.79
N GLY A 513 10.90 -4.58 -3.79
CA GLY A 513 11.03 -4.91 -2.36
C GLY A 513 12.22 -4.26 -1.65
N ALA A 514 12.16 -4.32 -0.34
CA ALA A 514 13.23 -3.85 0.54
C ALA A 514 14.50 -4.72 0.39
N GLY A 515 15.67 -4.12 0.59
CA GLY A 515 16.97 -4.76 0.44
C GLY A 515 17.53 -4.72 -0.99
N LYS A 516 16.84 -4.09 -1.93
CA LYS A 516 17.30 -3.97 -3.33
C LYS A 516 18.14 -2.72 -3.58
N LEU A 517 18.08 -1.74 -2.70
CA LEU A 517 18.85 -0.50 -2.83
C LEU A 517 20.12 -0.55 -1.97
N ASP A 518 21.23 -0.13 -2.57
CA ASP A 518 22.48 0.08 -1.83
C ASP A 518 22.45 1.46 -1.16
N ILE A 519 21.85 1.50 0.02
CA ILE A 519 21.77 2.69 0.86
C ILE A 519 22.76 2.54 2.00
N SER A 520 23.80 3.37 2.00
CA SER A 520 24.79 3.46 3.06
C SER A 520 24.48 4.60 4.03
N LEU A 521 25.05 4.52 5.23
CA LEU A 521 25.00 5.61 6.20
C LEU A 521 25.75 6.84 5.69
N PRO A 522 25.35 8.05 6.08
CA PRO A 522 25.98 9.31 5.68
C PRO A 522 27.40 9.47 6.22
#